data_b748506860d6f607fe9e3d24dec310bf
#
_entry.id   b748506860d6f607fe9e3d24dec310bf
#
_cell.length_a   1.000
_cell.length_b   1.000
_cell.length_c   1.000
_cell.angle_alpha   90.00
_cell.angle_beta   90.00
_cell.angle_gamma   90.00
#
_symmetry.space_group_name_H-M   'P 1'
#
loop_
_entity.id
_entity.type
_entity.pdbx_description
1 polymer ?
#
loop_
_entity_poly.entity_id
_entity_poly.type
_entity_poly.pdbx_seq_one_letter_code
_entity_poly.pdbx_strand_id
1 'polypeptide(L)'
;FFHGRSHGSLISRMIADIEAMRNGIQNNFFITVVSIGQMTCAAGLMLWVNPQLFLVLLAIVPGLLLIHGFFRGKILQASRIQQESFSRVTSALAETVQGIRVTQGFAREDTNAGIFSRLVHTLAGNVVKTASLSALYLPLLELNAQGFLAALVGVGGWAALSGGSTGLGDLLTFFFLADLFFSPITIIGTQLSEATLAMAGAERYFRLLDTAP
;
A
#
# COMPACT_ATOMS: atom_id res chain seq x y z
N PHE A 1 25.78 -15.52 -22.12
CA PHE A 1 24.94 -15.10 -20.98
C PHE A 1 24.79 -16.21 -19.95
N PHE A 2 24.66 -17.48 -20.34
CA PHE A 2 24.41 -18.62 -19.45
C PHE A 2 25.68 -19.23 -18.81
N HIS A 3 26.83 -19.03 -19.36
CA HIS A 3 28.09 -19.69 -18.89
C HIS A 3 28.71 -19.09 -17.60
N GLY A 4 28.23 -17.96 -17.11
CA GLY A 4 28.79 -17.30 -15.92
C GLY A 4 27.94 -17.34 -14.65
N ARG A 5 26.73 -17.95 -14.65
CA ARG A 5 25.85 -18.01 -13.49
C ARG A 5 25.45 -19.43 -13.13
N SER A 6 25.40 -19.74 -11.84
CA SER A 6 24.96 -21.06 -11.39
C SER A 6 23.49 -21.28 -11.77
N HIS A 7 23.17 -22.45 -12.33
CA HIS A 7 21.81 -22.82 -12.76
C HIS A 7 20.79 -22.64 -11.63
N GLY A 8 21.16 -22.92 -10.38
CA GLY A 8 20.29 -22.73 -9.23
C GLY A 8 19.89 -21.28 -8.96
N SER A 9 20.78 -20.30 -9.19
CA SER A 9 20.45 -18.88 -8.99
C SER A 9 19.53 -18.33 -10.08
N LEU A 10 19.61 -18.84 -11.31
CA LEU A 10 18.71 -18.49 -12.40
C LEU A 10 17.30 -19.04 -12.16
N ILE A 11 17.20 -20.31 -11.76
CA ILE A 11 15.92 -20.96 -11.47
C ILE A 11 15.21 -20.28 -10.30
N SER A 12 15.91 -20.04 -9.19
CA SER A 12 15.29 -19.37 -8.02
C SER A 12 14.84 -17.94 -8.35
N ARG A 13 15.57 -17.22 -9.20
CA ARG A 13 15.19 -15.88 -9.65
C ARG A 13 13.95 -15.92 -10.56
N MET A 14 13.91 -16.86 -11.51
CA MET A 14 12.73 -17.04 -12.37
C MET A 14 11.48 -17.41 -11.56
N ILE A 15 11.60 -18.30 -10.58
CA ILE A 15 10.50 -18.68 -9.70
C ILE A 15 10.00 -17.46 -8.92
N ALA A 16 10.90 -16.66 -8.35
CA ALA A 16 10.53 -15.44 -7.62
C ALA A 16 9.85 -14.39 -8.53
N ASP A 17 10.35 -14.20 -9.75
CA ASP A 17 9.76 -13.27 -10.71
C ASP A 17 8.37 -13.76 -11.19
N ILE A 18 8.19 -15.06 -11.45
CA ILE A 18 6.89 -15.67 -11.78
C ILE A 18 5.90 -15.54 -10.61
N GLU A 19 6.36 -15.74 -9.38
CA GLU A 19 5.52 -15.60 -8.19
C GLU A 19 5.11 -14.14 -7.96
N ALA A 20 6.00 -13.18 -8.19
CA ALA A 20 5.68 -11.76 -8.17
C ALA A 20 4.64 -11.38 -9.24
N MET A 21 4.77 -11.90 -10.46
CA MET A 21 3.78 -11.73 -11.53
C MET A 21 2.43 -12.34 -11.17
N ARG A 22 2.43 -13.58 -10.66
CA ARG A 22 1.21 -14.26 -10.23
C ARG A 22 0.48 -13.44 -9.16
N ASN A 23 1.20 -13.01 -8.13
CA ASN A 23 0.64 -12.19 -7.06
C ASN A 23 0.16 -10.82 -7.57
N GLY A 24 0.88 -10.20 -8.50
CA GLY A 24 0.47 -8.97 -9.16
C GLY A 24 -0.83 -9.11 -9.94
N ILE A 25 -1.01 -10.19 -10.68
CA ILE A 25 -2.23 -10.44 -11.46
C ILE A 25 -3.37 -10.93 -10.54
N GLN A 26 -3.12 -11.95 -9.73
CA GLN A 26 -4.16 -12.62 -8.96
C GLN A 26 -4.67 -11.77 -7.78
N ASN A 27 -3.79 -11.11 -7.06
CA ASN A 27 -4.17 -10.34 -5.88
C ASN A 27 -4.37 -8.86 -6.22
N ASN A 28 -3.39 -8.21 -6.89
CA ASN A 28 -3.44 -6.76 -7.04
C ASN A 28 -4.41 -6.31 -8.14
N PHE A 29 -4.34 -6.92 -9.32
CA PHE A 29 -5.23 -6.53 -10.43
C PHE A 29 -6.68 -6.89 -10.11
N PHE A 30 -6.92 -8.13 -9.66
CA PHE A 30 -8.27 -8.59 -9.36
C PHE A 30 -8.91 -7.82 -8.22
N ILE A 31 -8.19 -7.63 -7.11
CA ILE A 31 -8.66 -6.84 -5.95
C ILE A 31 -8.92 -5.39 -6.38
N THR A 32 -8.06 -4.79 -7.19
CA THR A 32 -8.24 -3.41 -7.66
C THR A 32 -9.48 -3.27 -8.53
N VAL A 33 -9.70 -4.19 -9.48
CA VAL A 33 -10.89 -4.17 -10.34
C VAL A 33 -12.17 -4.35 -9.52
N VAL A 34 -12.19 -5.32 -8.60
CA VAL A 34 -13.33 -5.55 -7.71
C VAL A 34 -13.58 -4.32 -6.83
N SER A 35 -12.54 -3.72 -6.26
CA SER A 35 -12.62 -2.53 -5.41
C SER A 35 -13.17 -1.31 -6.16
N ILE A 36 -12.73 -1.08 -7.39
CA ILE A 36 -13.25 0.01 -8.25
C ILE A 36 -14.73 -0.28 -8.60
N GLY A 37 -15.06 -1.53 -8.95
CA GLY A 37 -16.44 -1.93 -9.23
C GLY A 37 -17.35 -1.73 -8.03
N GLN A 38 -16.91 -2.14 -6.84
CA GLN A 38 -17.61 -1.96 -5.57
C GLN A 38 -17.88 -0.47 -5.28
N MET A 39 -16.85 0.36 -5.40
CA MET A 39 -16.93 1.80 -5.15
C MET A 39 -17.88 2.49 -6.15
N THR A 40 -17.80 2.11 -7.44
CA THR A 40 -18.67 2.64 -8.49
C THR A 40 -20.12 2.21 -8.30
N CYS A 41 -20.34 0.96 -7.92
CA CYS A 41 -21.68 0.43 -7.63
C CYS A 41 -22.29 1.12 -6.41
N ALA A 42 -21.51 1.27 -5.33
CA ALA A 42 -21.96 1.98 -4.12
C ALA A 42 -22.32 3.44 -4.43
N ALA A 43 -21.48 4.16 -5.16
CA ALA A 43 -21.76 5.54 -5.58
C ALA A 43 -23.01 5.64 -6.47
N GLY A 44 -23.18 4.71 -7.43
CA GLY A 44 -24.34 4.65 -8.29
C GLY A 44 -25.65 4.40 -7.52
N LEU A 45 -25.62 3.45 -6.56
CA LEU A 45 -26.76 3.18 -5.69
C LEU A 45 -27.09 4.38 -4.79
N MET A 46 -26.07 5.04 -4.21
CA MET A 46 -26.27 6.25 -3.42
C MET A 46 -26.94 7.37 -4.24
N LEU A 47 -26.47 7.58 -5.47
CA LEU A 47 -27.04 8.58 -6.38
C LEU A 47 -28.49 8.25 -6.75
N TRP A 48 -28.80 6.97 -6.94
CA TRP A 48 -30.14 6.52 -7.30
C TRP A 48 -31.13 6.61 -6.13
N VAL A 49 -30.70 6.27 -4.90
CA VAL A 49 -31.55 6.29 -3.70
C VAL A 49 -31.90 7.72 -3.29
N ASN A 50 -30.88 8.59 -3.15
CA ASN A 50 -31.11 9.98 -2.75
C ASN A 50 -29.99 10.92 -3.22
N PRO A 51 -30.20 11.66 -4.33
CA PRO A 51 -29.20 12.59 -4.86
C PRO A 51 -28.78 13.71 -3.89
N GLN A 52 -29.67 14.12 -2.98
CA GLN A 52 -29.36 15.19 -2.01
C GLN A 52 -28.33 14.70 -0.96
N LEU A 53 -28.50 13.48 -0.46
CA LEU A 53 -27.53 12.87 0.45
C LEU A 53 -26.20 12.53 -0.27
N PHE A 54 -26.26 12.23 -1.57
CA PHE A 54 -25.04 12.01 -2.37
C PHE A 54 -24.19 13.27 -2.49
N LEU A 55 -24.76 14.48 -2.47
CA LEU A 55 -24.02 15.72 -2.41
C LEU A 55 -23.17 15.85 -1.12
N VAL A 56 -23.62 15.29 0.00
CA VAL A 56 -22.84 15.24 1.24
C VAL A 56 -21.57 14.41 1.04
N LEU A 57 -21.69 13.25 0.36
CA LEU A 57 -20.53 12.45 -0.02
C LEU A 57 -19.58 13.25 -0.90
N LEU A 58 -20.10 13.88 -1.94
CA LEU A 58 -19.30 14.66 -2.89
C LEU A 58 -18.54 15.82 -2.23
N ALA A 59 -19.12 16.44 -1.19
CA ALA A 59 -18.46 17.50 -0.42
C ALA A 59 -17.28 17.01 0.42
N ILE A 60 -17.27 15.73 0.82
CA ILE A 60 -16.21 15.14 1.67
C ILE A 60 -15.09 14.49 0.85
N VAL A 61 -15.38 14.02 -0.37
CA VAL A 61 -14.39 13.43 -1.27
C VAL A 61 -13.15 14.30 -1.51
N PRO A 62 -13.25 15.62 -1.71
CA PRO A 62 -12.06 16.48 -1.85
C PRO A 62 -11.11 16.40 -0.65
N GLY A 63 -11.64 16.36 0.58
CA GLY A 63 -10.84 16.18 1.79
C GLY A 63 -10.02 14.87 1.77
N LEU A 64 -10.65 13.78 1.35
CA LEU A 64 -10.01 12.48 1.17
C LEU A 64 -8.89 12.52 0.12
N LEU A 65 -9.15 13.15 -1.04
CA LEU A 65 -8.16 13.29 -2.11
C LEU A 65 -6.96 14.13 -1.66
N LEU A 66 -7.18 15.19 -0.88
CA LEU A 66 -6.11 16.01 -0.30
C LEU A 66 -5.25 15.22 0.68
N ILE A 67 -5.87 14.48 1.62
CA ILE A 67 -5.16 13.61 2.56
C ILE A 67 -4.31 12.60 1.78
N HIS A 68 -4.93 11.89 0.84
CA HIS A 68 -4.23 10.89 0.03
C HIS A 68 -3.07 11.49 -0.78
N GLY A 69 -3.29 12.60 -1.47
CA GLY A 69 -2.27 13.29 -2.27
C GLY A 69 -1.07 13.75 -1.44
N PHE A 70 -1.33 14.26 -0.23
CA PHE A 70 -0.28 14.73 0.68
C PHE A 70 0.58 13.60 1.26
N PHE A 71 -0.04 12.50 1.68
CA PHE A 71 0.65 11.42 2.36
C PHE A 71 1.28 10.39 1.43
N ARG A 72 0.65 10.09 0.28
CA ARG A 72 1.09 9.05 -0.66
C ARG A 72 2.56 9.18 -1.05
N GLY A 73 2.98 10.37 -1.50
CA GLY A 73 4.36 10.60 -1.93
C GLY A 73 5.38 10.42 -0.80
N LYS A 74 5.04 10.92 0.39
CA LYS A 74 5.90 10.83 1.59
C LYS A 74 6.05 9.40 2.07
N ILE A 75 4.95 8.64 2.13
CA ILE A 75 4.98 7.23 2.55
C ILE A 75 5.77 6.40 1.54
N LEU A 76 5.54 6.59 0.23
CA LEU A 76 6.26 5.86 -0.80
C LEU A 76 7.76 6.12 -0.75
N GLN A 77 8.18 7.38 -0.56
CA GLN A 77 9.59 7.74 -0.43
C GLN A 77 10.21 7.13 0.84
N ALA A 78 9.53 7.24 1.98
CA ALA A 78 10.00 6.66 3.24
C ALA A 78 10.13 5.13 3.15
N SER A 79 9.16 4.45 2.52
CA SER A 79 9.19 3.00 2.28
C SER A 79 10.37 2.58 1.40
N ARG A 80 10.69 3.35 0.35
CA ARG A 80 11.87 3.09 -0.49
C ARG A 80 13.17 3.18 0.30
N ILE A 81 13.34 4.24 1.10
CA ILE A 81 14.53 4.43 1.96
C ILE A 81 14.64 3.30 2.99
N GLN A 82 13.52 2.89 3.57
CA GLN A 82 13.46 1.76 4.49
C GLN A 82 13.92 0.46 3.80
N GLN A 83 13.41 0.19 2.59
CA GLN A 83 13.77 -1.01 1.81
C GLN A 83 15.25 -1.03 1.43
N GLU A 84 15.82 0.12 1.04
CA GLU A 84 17.26 0.24 0.78
C GLU A 84 18.08 -0.03 2.05
N SER A 85 17.66 0.49 3.20
CA SER A 85 18.33 0.27 4.48
C SER A 85 18.25 -1.21 4.90
N PHE A 86 17.10 -1.86 4.68
CA PHE A 86 16.93 -3.29 4.91
C PHE A 86 17.87 -4.13 4.03
N SER A 87 17.96 -3.79 2.74
CA SER A 87 18.87 -4.45 1.81
C SER A 87 20.34 -4.32 2.24
N ARG A 88 20.76 -3.14 2.74
CA ARG A 88 22.12 -2.93 3.26
C ARG A 88 22.41 -3.79 4.49
N VAL A 89 21.47 -3.91 5.42
CA VAL A 89 21.60 -4.78 6.61
C VAL A 89 21.73 -6.24 6.18
N THR A 90 20.87 -6.70 5.28
CA THR A 90 20.88 -8.08 4.79
C THR A 90 22.18 -8.41 4.04
N SER A 91 22.68 -7.50 3.21
CA SER A 91 23.95 -7.67 2.51
C SER A 91 25.13 -7.71 3.49
N ALA A 92 25.18 -6.81 4.46
CA ALA A 92 26.23 -6.80 5.48
C ALA A 92 26.21 -8.07 6.35
N LEU A 93 25.02 -8.60 6.65
CA LEU A 93 24.88 -9.88 7.36
C LEU A 93 25.46 -11.04 6.53
N ALA A 94 25.08 -11.12 5.25
CA ALA A 94 25.59 -12.16 4.35
C ALA A 94 27.12 -12.08 4.20
N GLU A 95 27.67 -10.89 4.03
CA GLU A 95 29.12 -10.66 3.95
C GLU A 95 29.83 -11.05 5.26
N THR A 96 29.26 -10.68 6.41
CA THR A 96 29.80 -11.03 7.74
C THR A 96 29.84 -12.54 7.94
N VAL A 97 28.78 -13.25 7.57
CA VAL A 97 28.71 -14.72 7.68
C VAL A 97 29.72 -15.40 6.75
N GLN A 98 29.81 -14.94 5.51
CA GLN A 98 30.80 -15.49 4.54
C GLN A 98 32.25 -15.19 4.95
N GLY A 99 32.50 -14.00 5.51
CA GLY A 99 33.84 -13.57 5.93
C GLY A 99 34.19 -13.89 7.38
N ILE A 100 33.40 -14.69 8.11
CA ILE A 100 33.56 -14.90 9.56
C ILE A 100 34.96 -15.40 9.94
N ARG A 101 35.53 -16.30 9.15
CA ARG A 101 36.90 -16.83 9.40
C ARG A 101 37.98 -15.75 9.26
N VAL A 102 37.81 -14.84 8.33
CA VAL A 102 38.73 -13.70 8.09
C VAL A 102 38.60 -12.72 9.26
N THR A 103 37.37 -12.39 9.65
CA THR A 103 37.10 -11.49 10.79
C THR A 103 37.75 -12.02 12.07
N GLN A 104 37.57 -13.32 12.37
CA GLN A 104 38.17 -13.97 13.53
C GLN A 104 39.71 -14.06 13.42
N GLY A 105 40.24 -14.35 12.24
CA GLY A 105 41.68 -14.43 12.01
C GLY A 105 42.43 -13.11 12.24
N PHE A 106 41.73 -11.97 12.05
CA PHE A 106 42.29 -10.64 12.26
C PHE A 106 41.77 -9.96 13.56
N ALA A 107 41.04 -10.67 14.41
CA ALA A 107 40.43 -10.16 15.67
C ALA A 107 39.65 -8.84 15.46
N ARG A 108 38.81 -8.78 14.41
CA ARG A 108 38.03 -7.60 14.03
C ARG A 108 36.53 -7.71 14.31
N GLU A 109 36.12 -8.59 15.22
CA GLU A 109 34.72 -8.83 15.57
C GLU A 109 34.03 -7.57 16.09
N ASP A 110 34.67 -6.83 17.00
CA ASP A 110 34.12 -5.59 17.59
C ASP A 110 33.93 -4.48 16.53
N THR A 111 34.87 -4.39 15.58
CA THR A 111 34.76 -3.42 14.47
C THR A 111 33.57 -3.75 13.58
N ASN A 112 33.41 -5.01 13.19
CA ASN A 112 32.30 -5.46 12.36
C ASN A 112 30.96 -5.38 13.08
N ALA A 113 30.91 -5.74 14.38
CA ALA A 113 29.73 -5.57 15.22
C ALA A 113 29.30 -4.10 15.31
N GLY A 114 30.26 -3.18 15.45
CA GLY A 114 30.01 -1.74 15.45
C GLY A 114 29.45 -1.22 14.12
N ILE A 115 29.95 -1.70 12.99
CA ILE A 115 29.43 -1.35 11.65
C ILE A 115 28.00 -1.87 11.49
N PHE A 116 27.76 -3.14 11.82
CA PHE A 116 26.46 -3.77 11.73
C PHE A 116 25.42 -3.07 12.64
N SER A 117 25.81 -2.76 13.88
CA SER A 117 24.95 -2.02 14.81
C SER A 117 24.49 -0.66 14.24
N ARG A 118 25.39 0.09 13.59
CA ARG A 118 25.03 1.37 12.94
C ARG A 118 24.03 1.17 11.79
N LEU A 119 24.20 0.13 10.98
CA LEU A 119 23.26 -0.19 9.90
C LEU A 119 21.88 -0.54 10.44
N VAL A 120 21.80 -1.37 11.49
CA VAL A 120 20.56 -1.74 12.16
C VAL A 120 19.90 -0.52 12.79
N HIS A 121 20.66 0.35 13.44
CA HIS A 121 20.13 1.60 14.03
C HIS A 121 19.56 2.53 12.96
N THR A 122 20.22 2.65 11.80
CA THR A 122 19.73 3.43 10.65
C THR A 122 18.43 2.83 10.10
N LEU A 123 18.36 1.50 9.96
CA LEU A 123 17.15 0.81 9.55
C LEU A 123 16.00 1.07 10.55
N ALA A 124 16.27 0.93 11.85
CA ALA A 124 15.27 1.18 12.89
C ALA A 124 14.70 2.61 12.80
N GLY A 125 15.55 3.62 12.61
CA GLY A 125 15.09 5.00 12.39
C GLY A 125 14.20 5.17 11.17
N ASN A 126 14.55 4.53 10.05
CA ASN A 126 13.75 4.58 8.84
C ASN A 126 12.41 3.82 8.97
N VAL A 127 12.40 2.68 9.69
CA VAL A 127 11.16 1.96 10.03
C VAL A 127 10.24 2.83 10.87
N VAL A 128 10.76 3.46 11.93
CA VAL A 128 9.97 4.37 12.79
C VAL A 128 9.41 5.53 11.98
N LYS A 129 10.20 6.12 11.08
CA LYS A 129 9.74 7.21 10.21
C LYS A 129 8.59 6.78 9.29
N THR A 130 8.71 5.63 8.64
CA THR A 130 7.64 5.08 7.78
C THR A 130 6.40 4.76 8.60
N ALA A 131 6.57 4.10 9.76
CA ALA A 131 5.48 3.77 10.67
C ALA A 131 4.75 5.02 11.18
N SER A 132 5.48 6.09 11.54
CA SER A 132 4.90 7.35 12.01
C SER A 132 4.04 8.03 10.93
N LEU A 133 4.50 8.02 9.67
CA LEU A 133 3.73 8.55 8.55
C LEU A 133 2.44 7.75 8.32
N SER A 134 2.53 6.42 8.38
CA SER A 134 1.37 5.53 8.22
C SER A 134 0.42 5.64 9.41
N ALA A 135 0.95 5.75 10.63
CA ALA A 135 0.17 5.92 11.86
C ALA A 135 -0.62 7.23 11.89
N LEU A 136 -0.19 8.25 11.13
CA LEU A 136 -0.95 9.50 11.00
C LEU A 136 -1.94 9.43 9.82
N TYR A 137 -1.56 8.78 8.75
CA TYR A 137 -2.37 8.69 7.53
C TYR A 137 -3.67 7.91 7.72
N LEU A 138 -3.60 6.71 8.32
CA LEU A 138 -4.77 5.84 8.50
C LEU A 138 -5.87 6.48 9.36
N PRO A 139 -5.58 7.06 10.55
CA PRO A 139 -6.61 7.74 11.33
C PRO A 139 -7.21 8.98 10.64
N LEU A 140 -6.45 9.69 9.81
CA LEU A 140 -6.99 10.82 9.04
C LEU A 140 -7.98 10.36 7.96
N LEU A 141 -7.73 9.23 7.31
CA LEU A 141 -8.71 8.63 6.40
C LEU A 141 -9.97 8.18 7.15
N GLU A 142 -9.78 7.55 8.31
CA GLU A 142 -10.89 7.14 9.18
C GLU A 142 -11.70 8.33 9.65
N LEU A 143 -11.08 9.40 10.12
CA LEU A 143 -11.76 10.64 10.51
C LEU A 143 -12.54 11.26 9.34
N ASN A 144 -12.02 11.17 8.10
CA ASN A 144 -12.75 11.64 6.94
C ASN A 144 -14.02 10.81 6.69
N ALA A 145 -13.92 9.47 6.81
CA ALA A 145 -15.07 8.57 6.67
C ALA A 145 -16.10 8.78 7.81
N GLN A 146 -15.63 8.92 9.05
CA GLN A 146 -16.51 9.24 10.20
C GLN A 146 -17.14 10.64 10.08
N GLY A 147 -16.40 11.60 9.50
CA GLY A 147 -16.91 12.92 9.15
C GLY A 147 -18.08 12.86 8.17
N PHE A 148 -17.98 11.94 7.18
CA PHE A 148 -19.11 11.68 6.29
C PHE A 148 -20.35 11.14 7.06
N LEU A 149 -20.14 10.15 7.91
CA LEU A 149 -21.25 9.58 8.72
C LEU A 149 -21.88 10.62 9.64
N ALA A 150 -21.09 11.46 10.29
CA ALA A 150 -21.57 12.54 11.11
C ALA A 150 -22.38 13.58 10.30
N ALA A 151 -21.88 13.98 9.13
CA ALA A 151 -22.59 14.88 8.23
C ALA A 151 -23.87 14.24 7.66
N LEU A 152 -23.84 12.95 7.33
CA LEU A 152 -25.00 12.18 6.89
C LEU A 152 -26.10 12.18 7.94
N VAL A 153 -25.77 11.90 9.20
CA VAL A 153 -26.73 11.91 10.31
C VAL A 153 -27.22 13.32 10.59
N GLY A 154 -26.35 14.33 10.57
CA GLY A 154 -26.72 15.72 10.81
C GLY A 154 -27.63 16.29 9.72
N VAL A 155 -27.19 16.25 8.47
CA VAL A 155 -27.92 16.83 7.32
C VAL A 155 -29.12 15.96 6.96
N GLY A 156 -28.93 14.65 6.86
CA GLY A 156 -29.97 13.72 6.47
C GLY A 156 -31.02 13.54 7.57
N GLY A 157 -30.60 13.49 8.84
CA GLY A 157 -31.51 13.45 9.96
C GLY A 157 -32.36 14.71 10.08
N TRP A 158 -31.75 15.89 9.90
CA TRP A 158 -32.53 17.15 9.85
C TRP A 158 -33.50 17.18 8.68
N ALA A 159 -33.08 16.74 7.47
CA ALA A 159 -33.96 16.67 6.31
C ALA A 159 -35.16 15.71 6.54
N ALA A 160 -34.92 14.57 7.19
CA ALA A 160 -35.97 13.62 7.54
C ALA A 160 -37.00 14.19 8.57
N LEU A 161 -36.53 14.95 9.56
CA LEU A 161 -37.37 15.59 10.56
C LEU A 161 -38.13 16.78 10.01
N SER A 162 -37.59 17.48 9.02
CA SER A 162 -38.22 18.67 8.39
C SER A 162 -39.30 18.33 7.37
N GLY A 163 -39.68 17.05 7.22
CA GLY A 163 -40.67 16.60 6.25
C GLY A 163 -40.16 16.57 4.82
N GLY A 164 -38.81 16.51 4.63
CA GLY A 164 -38.17 16.34 3.34
C GLY A 164 -38.38 14.96 2.72
N SER A 165 -37.89 14.76 1.50
CA SER A 165 -38.00 13.50 0.77
C SER A 165 -37.09 12.39 1.34
N THR A 166 -36.30 12.67 2.36
CA THR A 166 -35.32 11.74 2.96
C THR A 166 -35.99 10.88 4.00
N GLY A 167 -36.06 9.58 3.76
CA GLY A 167 -36.57 8.60 4.72
C GLY A 167 -35.51 8.07 5.67
N LEU A 168 -35.90 7.49 6.79
CA LEU A 168 -34.99 6.78 7.70
C LEU A 168 -34.32 5.60 6.98
N GLY A 169 -35.00 4.96 6.03
CA GLY A 169 -34.45 3.90 5.18
C GLY A 169 -33.31 4.38 4.30
N ASP A 170 -33.39 5.60 3.77
CA ASP A 170 -32.33 6.20 2.95
C ASP A 170 -31.05 6.38 3.79
N LEU A 171 -31.19 6.90 5.02
CA LEU A 171 -30.08 7.09 5.95
C LEU A 171 -29.38 5.77 6.30
N LEU A 172 -30.15 4.73 6.59
CA LEU A 172 -29.60 3.40 6.88
C LEU A 172 -28.89 2.83 5.63
N THR A 173 -29.49 3.01 4.46
CA THR A 173 -28.87 2.57 3.19
C THR A 173 -27.54 3.29 2.95
N PHE A 174 -27.48 4.60 3.13
CA PHE A 174 -26.25 5.37 2.99
C PHE A 174 -25.19 4.99 4.03
N PHE A 175 -25.61 4.66 5.27
CA PHE A 175 -24.69 4.19 6.30
C PHE A 175 -23.97 2.90 5.87
N PHE A 176 -24.70 1.91 5.35
CA PHE A 176 -24.09 0.67 4.85
C PHE A 176 -23.29 0.87 3.56
N LEU A 177 -23.76 1.71 2.65
CA LEU A 177 -23.06 2.00 1.40
C LEU A 177 -21.78 2.83 1.63
N ALA A 178 -21.70 3.59 2.73
CA ALA A 178 -20.51 4.33 3.09
C ALA A 178 -19.29 3.42 3.28
N ASP A 179 -19.44 2.32 4.01
CA ASP A 179 -18.36 1.36 4.21
C ASP A 179 -17.90 0.74 2.87
N LEU A 180 -18.87 0.35 2.03
CA LEU A 180 -18.59 -0.16 0.69
C LEU A 180 -17.90 0.86 -0.22
N PHE A 181 -18.09 2.16 0.00
CA PHE A 181 -17.47 3.23 -0.76
C PHE A 181 -16.07 3.57 -0.24
N PHE A 182 -15.88 3.68 1.08
CA PHE A 182 -14.61 4.14 1.68
C PHE A 182 -13.58 3.01 1.85
N SER A 183 -14.00 1.78 2.14
CA SER A 183 -13.12 0.63 2.33
C SER A 183 -12.16 0.37 1.16
N PRO A 184 -12.58 0.40 -0.12
CA PRO A 184 -11.69 0.20 -1.26
C PRO A 184 -10.55 1.22 -1.38
N ILE A 185 -10.73 2.42 -0.85
CA ILE A 185 -9.73 3.50 -0.95
C ILE A 185 -8.45 3.14 -0.20
N THR A 186 -8.57 2.53 0.97
CA THR A 186 -7.42 2.05 1.76
C THR A 186 -6.74 0.88 1.07
N ILE A 187 -7.50 -0.03 0.47
CA ILE A 187 -7.01 -1.21 -0.25
C ILE A 187 -6.21 -0.78 -1.49
N ILE A 188 -6.76 0.09 -2.35
CA ILE A 188 -6.10 0.56 -3.57
C ILE A 188 -4.77 1.26 -3.24
N GLY A 189 -4.71 2.00 -2.12
CA GLY A 189 -3.50 2.68 -1.67
C GLY A 189 -2.33 1.71 -1.40
N THR A 190 -2.59 0.55 -0.82
CA THR A 190 -1.57 -0.48 -0.51
C THR A 190 -1.18 -1.28 -1.75
N GLN A 191 -2.14 -1.59 -2.62
CA GLN A 191 -1.95 -2.43 -3.80
C GLN A 191 -1.04 -1.80 -4.87
N LEU A 192 -0.96 -0.46 -4.94
CA LEU A 192 -0.15 0.22 -5.95
C LEU A 192 1.35 -0.09 -5.83
N SER A 193 1.85 -0.27 -4.61
CA SER A 193 3.26 -0.63 -4.37
C SER A 193 3.58 -2.04 -4.86
N GLU A 194 2.68 -2.98 -4.61
CA GLU A 194 2.82 -4.37 -5.05
C GLU A 194 2.68 -4.51 -6.57
N ALA A 195 1.77 -3.75 -7.19
CA ALA A 195 1.63 -3.70 -8.65
C ALA A 195 2.95 -3.24 -9.33
N THR A 196 3.64 -2.27 -8.75
CA THR A 196 4.93 -1.79 -9.27
C THR A 196 6.01 -2.89 -9.23
N LEU A 197 6.03 -3.69 -8.15
CA LEU A 197 6.96 -4.83 -8.04
C LEU A 197 6.64 -5.93 -9.05
N ALA A 198 5.36 -6.23 -9.26
CA ALA A 198 4.90 -7.20 -10.25
C ALA A 198 5.26 -6.78 -11.68
N MET A 199 5.09 -5.50 -12.02
CA MET A 199 5.48 -4.96 -13.33
C MET A 199 7.00 -5.05 -13.55
N ALA A 200 7.81 -4.74 -12.55
CA ALA A 200 9.27 -4.89 -12.64
C ALA A 200 9.71 -6.36 -12.79
N GLY A 201 9.01 -7.29 -12.16
CA GLY A 201 9.21 -8.74 -12.35
C GLY A 201 8.88 -9.19 -13.78
N ALA A 202 7.73 -8.74 -14.30
CA ALA A 202 7.29 -9.01 -15.66
C ALA A 202 8.29 -8.49 -16.71
N GLU A 203 8.74 -7.23 -16.56
CA GLU A 203 9.72 -6.64 -17.48
C GLU A 203 11.03 -7.44 -17.51
N ARG A 204 11.54 -7.88 -16.36
CA ARG A 204 12.75 -8.72 -16.30
C ARG A 204 12.54 -10.08 -16.96
N TYR A 205 11.37 -10.69 -16.77
CA TYR A 205 11.03 -11.98 -17.37
C TYR A 205 10.95 -11.88 -18.89
N PHE A 206 10.23 -10.90 -19.43
CA PHE A 206 10.14 -10.69 -20.89
C PHE A 206 11.49 -10.31 -21.50
N ARG A 207 12.29 -9.48 -20.84
CA ARG A 207 13.65 -9.16 -21.30
C ARG A 207 14.54 -10.40 -21.36
N LEU A 208 14.36 -11.38 -20.49
CA LEU A 208 15.08 -12.65 -20.53
C LEU A 208 14.65 -13.52 -21.73
N LEU A 209 13.35 -13.53 -22.06
CA LEU A 209 12.81 -14.24 -23.23
C LEU A 209 13.27 -13.61 -24.55
N ASP A 210 13.38 -12.29 -24.60
CA ASP A 210 13.82 -11.55 -25.78
C ASP A 210 15.34 -11.57 -25.99
N THR A 211 16.11 -12.11 -25.03
CA THR A 211 17.57 -12.23 -25.17
C THR A 211 17.88 -13.42 -26.10
N ALA A 212 18.34 -13.15 -27.30
CA ALA A 212 18.75 -14.18 -28.24
C ALA A 212 19.87 -15.07 -27.65
N PRO A 213 19.87 -16.38 -27.96
CA PRO A 213 20.86 -17.34 -27.45
C PRO A 213 22.30 -17.04 -27.88
#